data_d2e0bd6932974497a8364794262ef0be
#
_entry.id   d2e0bd6932974497a8364794262ef0be
#
_cell.length_a   1.000
_cell.length_b   1.000
_cell.length_c   1.000
_cell.angle_alpha   90.00
_cell.angle_beta   90.00
_cell.angle_gamma   90.00
#
_symmetry.space_group_name_H-M   'P 1'
#
loop_
_entity.id
_entity.type
_entity.pdbx_description
1 polymer ?
#
loop_
_entity_poly.entity_id
_entity_poly.type
_entity_poly.pdbx_seq_one_letter_code
_entity_poly.pdbx_strand_id
1 'polypeptide(L)'
;MIMTSIELHVPTETKAYVLDKTTEMVRNALLLYPSIADETISHGRAAELLGISKMELIELYGSLGIPYLDMTDEEFEEEIQMVKKIAGELS
;
A
#
# COMPACT_ATOMS: atom_id res chain seq x y z
N MET A 1 -8.32 14.30 -9.65
CA MET A 1 -7.70 14.25 -8.31
C MET A 1 -7.26 15.65 -7.90
N ILE A 2 -7.68 16.10 -6.75
CA ILE A 2 -7.25 17.38 -6.20
C ILE A 2 -5.92 17.15 -5.49
N MET A 3 -4.91 17.90 -5.90
CA MET A 3 -3.57 17.81 -5.31
C MET A 3 -3.37 18.95 -4.31
N THR A 4 -2.66 18.67 -3.26
CA THR A 4 -2.23 19.68 -2.29
C THR A 4 -0.75 19.54 -2.05
N SER A 5 -0.13 20.61 -1.57
CA SER A 5 1.29 20.58 -1.22
C SER A 5 1.44 20.41 0.27
N ILE A 6 2.37 19.55 0.65
CA ILE A 6 2.78 19.41 2.06
C ILE A 6 4.27 19.69 2.17
N GLU A 7 4.70 20.17 3.33
CA GLU A 7 6.10 20.44 3.58
C GLU A 7 6.71 19.27 4.34
N LEU A 8 7.83 18.75 3.82
CA LEU A 8 8.57 17.67 4.45
C LEU A 8 9.99 18.16 4.76
N HIS A 9 10.45 17.88 5.96
CA HIS A 9 11.81 18.19 6.37
C HIS A 9 12.71 16.98 6.16
N VAL A 10 13.58 17.05 5.17
CA VAL A 10 14.50 15.97 4.81
C VAL A 10 15.92 16.52 4.74
N PRO A 11 16.95 15.67 4.88
CA PRO A 11 18.32 16.12 4.67
C PRO A 11 18.48 16.73 3.27
N THR A 12 19.22 17.82 3.16
CA THR A 12 19.39 18.56 1.89
C THR A 12 19.85 17.65 0.75
N GLU A 13 20.74 16.71 1.02
CA GLU A 13 21.28 15.79 0.03
C GLU A 13 20.20 14.85 -0.56
N THR A 14 19.10 14.62 0.16
CA THR A 14 18.00 13.80 -0.30
C THR A 14 17.33 14.39 -1.53
N LYS A 15 17.35 15.71 -1.68
CA LYS A 15 16.69 16.42 -2.78
C LYS A 15 17.11 15.90 -4.16
N ALA A 16 18.38 15.54 -4.31
CA ALA A 16 18.89 15.04 -5.59
C ALA A 16 18.23 13.73 -6.03
N TYR A 17 17.66 12.98 -5.09
CA TYR A 17 17.11 11.64 -5.34
C TYR A 17 15.58 11.59 -5.41
N VAL A 18 14.87 12.64 -5.00
CA VAL A 18 13.42 12.62 -4.85
C VAL A 18 12.64 13.56 -5.77
N LEU A 19 13.31 14.20 -6.73
CA LEU A 19 12.68 15.17 -7.63
C LEU A 19 12.10 14.53 -8.90
N ASP A 20 12.39 13.27 -9.16
CA ASP A 20 11.93 12.53 -10.33
C ASP A 20 10.43 12.18 -10.18
N LYS A 21 9.66 12.22 -11.27
CA LYS A 21 8.24 11.88 -11.28
C LYS A 21 7.96 10.43 -10.93
N THR A 22 8.84 9.52 -11.33
CA THR A 22 8.73 8.10 -10.95
C THR A 22 8.87 7.96 -9.44
N THR A 23 9.78 8.73 -8.88
CA THR A 23 10.01 8.79 -7.44
C THR A 23 8.80 9.40 -6.71
N GLU A 24 8.07 10.31 -7.36
CA GLU A 24 6.88 10.93 -6.78
C GLU A 24 5.81 9.89 -6.42
N MET A 25 5.51 8.97 -7.33
CA MET A 25 4.52 7.90 -7.06
C MET A 25 5.00 6.99 -5.92
N VAL A 26 6.25 6.58 -5.96
CA VAL A 26 6.86 5.75 -4.91
C VAL A 26 6.79 6.48 -3.56
N ARG A 27 7.17 7.76 -3.55
CA ARG A 27 7.15 8.58 -2.35
C ARG A 27 5.73 8.68 -1.78
N ASN A 28 4.75 8.96 -2.63
CA ASN A 28 3.36 9.10 -2.20
C ASN A 28 2.83 7.77 -1.64
N ALA A 29 3.18 6.66 -2.27
CA ALA A 29 2.82 5.34 -1.78
C ALA A 29 3.43 5.07 -0.40
N LEU A 30 4.71 5.43 -0.23
CA LEU A 30 5.41 5.27 1.05
C LEU A 30 4.84 6.18 2.14
N LEU A 31 4.39 7.39 1.80
CA LEU A 31 3.75 8.30 2.76
C LEU A 31 2.46 7.70 3.33
N LEU A 32 1.75 6.91 2.55
CA LEU A 32 0.51 6.28 2.99
C LEU A 32 0.74 4.96 3.74
N TYR A 33 1.92 4.37 3.58
CA TYR A 33 2.20 3.05 4.14
C TYR A 33 1.99 2.96 5.65
N PRO A 34 2.46 3.91 6.48
CA PRO A 34 2.22 3.84 7.92
C PRO A 34 0.74 3.78 8.29
N SER A 35 -0.11 4.48 7.54
CA SER A 35 -1.56 4.47 7.78
C SER A 35 -2.22 3.16 7.34
N ILE A 36 -1.63 2.47 6.38
CA ILE A 36 -2.08 1.13 5.98
C ILE A 36 -1.63 0.12 7.05
N ALA A 37 -0.39 0.24 7.50
CA ALA A 37 0.19 -0.68 8.48
C ALA A 37 -0.54 -0.59 9.84
N ASP A 38 -0.99 0.61 10.24
CA ASP A 38 -1.74 0.79 11.47
C ASP A 38 -3.25 0.62 11.32
N GLU A 39 -3.68 0.21 10.11
CA GLU A 39 -5.07 -0.08 9.78
C GLU A 39 -6.00 1.15 9.76
N THR A 40 -5.45 2.35 9.68
CA THR A 40 -6.25 3.57 9.54
C THR A 40 -6.95 3.61 8.18
N ILE A 41 -6.27 3.14 7.13
CA ILE A 41 -6.85 3.01 5.79
C ILE A 41 -6.52 1.63 5.22
N SER A 42 -7.35 1.16 4.28
CA SER A 42 -7.10 -0.10 3.57
C SER A 42 -6.17 0.13 2.39
N HIS A 43 -5.62 -0.94 1.85
CA HIS A 43 -4.86 -0.89 0.58
C HIS A 43 -5.72 -0.34 -0.55
N GLY A 44 -6.99 -0.75 -0.61
CA GLY A 44 -7.92 -0.26 -1.63
C GLY A 44 -8.13 1.24 -1.54
N ARG A 45 -8.29 1.77 -0.33
CA ARG A 45 -8.46 3.20 -0.13
C ARG A 45 -7.19 3.97 -0.50
N ALA A 46 -6.02 3.44 -0.10
CA ALA A 46 -4.74 4.06 -0.45
C ALA A 46 -4.56 4.11 -1.97
N ALA A 47 -4.91 3.02 -2.67
CA ALA A 47 -4.85 2.97 -4.13
C ALA A 47 -5.76 4.01 -4.77
N GLU A 48 -6.99 4.18 -4.26
CA GLU A 48 -7.89 5.23 -4.73
C GLU A 48 -7.27 6.62 -4.58
N LEU A 49 -6.67 6.90 -3.43
CA LEU A 49 -6.01 8.18 -3.18
C LEU A 49 -4.85 8.44 -4.13
N LEU A 50 -4.17 7.38 -4.55
CA LEU A 50 -3.04 7.47 -5.48
C LEU A 50 -3.47 7.44 -6.96
N GLY A 51 -4.73 7.13 -7.22
CA GLY A 51 -5.24 7.04 -8.58
C GLY A 51 -4.82 5.78 -9.32
N ILE A 52 -4.54 4.69 -8.61
CA ILE A 52 -4.14 3.41 -9.17
C ILE A 52 -5.04 2.30 -8.62
N SER A 53 -4.94 1.10 -9.19
CA SER A 53 -5.69 -0.05 -8.68
C SER A 53 -5.01 -0.62 -7.43
N LYS A 54 -5.77 -1.37 -6.64
CA LYS A 54 -5.24 -2.06 -5.47
C LYS A 54 -4.09 -3.01 -5.86
N MET A 55 -4.26 -3.74 -6.98
CA MET A 55 -3.24 -4.66 -7.46
C MET A 55 -1.95 -3.94 -7.85
N GLU A 56 -2.08 -2.80 -8.53
CA GLU A 56 -0.93 -1.98 -8.88
C GLU A 56 -0.18 -1.49 -7.64
N LEU A 57 -0.93 -1.12 -6.59
CA LEU A 57 -0.31 -0.69 -5.33
C LEU A 57 0.43 -1.84 -4.65
N ILE A 58 -0.17 -3.03 -4.64
CA ILE A 58 0.47 -4.23 -4.07
C ILE A 58 1.76 -4.55 -4.83
N GLU A 59 1.72 -4.48 -6.15
CA GLU A 59 2.90 -4.71 -6.99
C GLU A 59 3.98 -3.66 -6.74
N LEU A 60 3.57 -2.40 -6.57
CA LEU A 60 4.52 -1.32 -6.27
C LEU A 60 5.23 -1.57 -4.95
N TYR A 61 4.48 -1.88 -3.90
CA TYR A 61 5.09 -2.20 -2.60
C TYR A 61 5.98 -3.44 -2.68
N GLY A 62 5.55 -4.45 -3.43
CA GLY A 62 6.35 -5.66 -3.65
C GLY A 62 7.69 -5.35 -4.29
N SER A 63 7.71 -4.44 -5.28
CA SER A 63 8.95 -4.03 -5.94
C SER A 63 9.91 -3.30 -5.00
N LEU A 64 9.38 -2.72 -3.92
CA LEU A 64 10.17 -2.03 -2.90
C LEU A 64 10.58 -2.96 -1.75
N GLY A 65 10.25 -4.26 -1.85
CA GLY A 65 10.55 -5.21 -0.80
C GLY A 65 9.54 -5.22 0.34
N ILE A 66 8.38 -4.61 0.15
CA ILE A 66 7.30 -4.60 1.14
C ILE A 66 6.26 -5.64 0.73
N PRO A 67 6.20 -6.80 1.38
CA PRO A 67 5.26 -7.85 0.99
C PRO A 67 3.82 -7.49 1.37
N TYR A 68 2.87 -8.03 0.62
CA TYR A 68 1.46 -7.89 0.94
C TYR A 68 1.09 -8.86 2.08
N LEU A 69 1.46 -8.48 3.29
CA LEU A 69 1.14 -9.21 4.52
C LEU A 69 0.36 -8.33 5.49
N ASP A 70 -0.04 -7.13 5.02
CA ASP A 70 -0.73 -6.14 5.83
C ASP A 70 -2.24 -6.37 5.84
N MET A 71 -2.65 -7.60 5.63
CA MET A 71 -4.02 -7.98 5.90
C MET A 71 -4.22 -7.91 7.39
N THR A 72 -5.34 -7.35 7.83
CA THR A 72 -5.70 -7.42 9.23
C THR A 72 -5.78 -8.92 9.59
N ASP A 73 -5.48 -9.26 10.83
CA ASP A 73 -5.61 -10.64 11.29
C ASP A 73 -7.00 -11.18 10.98
N GLU A 74 -8.00 -10.34 11.10
CA GLU A 74 -9.39 -10.67 10.81
C GLU A 74 -9.60 -10.99 9.33
N GLU A 75 -9.08 -10.17 8.42
CA GLU A 75 -9.15 -10.43 6.98
C GLU A 75 -8.43 -11.71 6.61
N PHE A 76 -7.28 -11.93 7.20
CA PHE A 76 -6.49 -13.14 6.97
C PHE A 76 -7.24 -14.39 7.44
N GLU A 77 -7.86 -14.33 8.62
CA GLU A 77 -8.64 -15.44 9.15
C GLU A 77 -9.85 -15.72 8.29
N GLU A 78 -10.56 -14.71 7.80
CA GLU A 78 -11.69 -14.87 6.91
C GLU A 78 -11.29 -15.60 5.61
N GLU A 79 -10.17 -15.22 5.02
CA GLU A 79 -9.69 -15.88 3.80
C GLU A 79 -9.29 -17.32 4.06
N ILE A 80 -8.63 -17.61 5.17
CA ILE A 80 -8.27 -18.97 5.55
C ILE A 80 -9.52 -19.79 5.78
N GLN A 81 -10.51 -19.26 6.47
CA GLN A 81 -11.76 -19.97 6.72
C GLN A 81 -12.51 -20.25 5.43
N MET A 82 -12.53 -19.32 4.48
CA MET A 82 -13.15 -19.52 3.19
C MET A 82 -12.46 -20.64 2.41
N VAL A 83 -11.14 -20.66 2.39
CA VAL A 83 -10.37 -21.71 1.72
C VAL A 83 -10.64 -23.08 2.36
N LYS A 84 -10.65 -23.14 3.69
CA LYS A 84 -10.95 -24.37 4.42
C LYS A 84 -12.36 -24.88 4.14
N LYS A 85 -13.31 -23.96 4.07
CA LYS A 85 -14.70 -24.29 3.77
C LYS A 85 -14.83 -24.88 2.36
N ILE A 86 -14.19 -24.27 1.38
CA ILE A 86 -14.18 -24.76 0.00
C ILE A 86 -13.52 -26.13 -0.07
N ALA A 87 -12.38 -26.30 0.59
CA ALA A 87 -11.68 -27.58 0.65
C ALA A 87 -12.54 -28.67 1.31
N GLY A 88 -13.27 -28.31 2.36
CA GLY A 88 -14.19 -29.23 3.03
C GLY A 88 -15.36 -29.64 2.15
N GLU A 89 -15.87 -28.74 1.32
CA GLU A 89 -16.96 -29.03 0.39
C GLU A 89 -16.52 -29.93 -0.78
N LEU A 90 -15.23 -29.84 -1.13
CA LEU A 90 -14.66 -30.63 -2.23
C LEU A 90 -14.21 -32.05 -1.81
N SER A 91 -14.12 -32.29 -0.52
CA SER A 91 -13.77 -33.60 0.03
C SER A 91 -15.04 -34.38 0.43
#